data_5359f94702432b627b8579f8794e161a
#
_entry.id   5359f94702432b627b8579f8794e161a
#
_cell.length_a   1.000
_cell.length_b   1.000
_cell.length_c   1.000
_cell.angle_alpha   90.00
_cell.angle_beta   90.00
_cell.angle_gamma   90.00
#
_symmetry.space_group_name_H-M   'P 1'
#
loop_
_entity.id
_entity.type
_entity.pdbx_description
1 polymer ?
#
loop_
_entity_poly.entity_id
_entity_poly.type
_entity_poly.pdbx_seq_one_letter_code
_entity_poly.pdbx_strand_id
1 'polypeptide(L)'
;MRTPYLRELLLLVGVLLAPNCLAERVRVPVSLDHHFIESLLREQVFTGEQDSLRLNDDGSGCQYLALSQPRVNTRGGRAFLRTRGEARSGRAVGGRCLLLLDWRGELEFTQEVLVGDDNKSILLKTTSWRALEPDGTTAVVSTTIGGWLEQFLPVTLKQTRISFAQPINQLESFLAGIASPNDMGGTSTMLGSLTIDSVSAGGGVATVTLAMDVPSVGEPVGEPEQRAESALSGEEIARLEERLDAVDAFFTYTIKSVSRGAEPKDATQLLEVLMQLRRELVAILIEPQGRADDPARSLFVDAWDGLVPILQVVAEQQPDYERALRYLTFMSAGDVLRALDHLGPAAGIEVSSDGLRRLARILIPDDAEDPLQHGDDVDPELRKSLGFGAPLPPPQAFNDASFNDASFNHIFAMDWFFPRAVAADVLDSAVVRKLNNWVPKSGDMDVYLPMVRDVLRHVVSEQLKANELTGEFHKVFRWLVFAAAWQESCWRQFVAQNDKRVPMRSGSGDIGMMQINPKVWRGLYDLQGLRWDIVYNARAGADILEHHMINYAIGKGEHQTTGAIDSLARSAYAAYNGGPRQYNRYRRADASARGKKVDALFYDKYRQVRSGKELAVAACF
;
A
#
# COMPACT_ATOMS: atom_id res chain seq x y z
N MET A 1 44.21 -9.69 -66.90
CA MET A 1 44.71 -9.93 -65.50
C MET A 1 43.75 -9.28 -64.54
N ARG A 2 42.87 -10.10 -63.90
CA ARG A 2 41.88 -9.67 -62.91
C ARG A 2 42.48 -9.95 -61.53
N THR A 3 42.63 -8.93 -60.73
CA THR A 3 43.24 -8.99 -59.40
C THR A 3 42.28 -9.61 -58.37
N PRO A 4 42.69 -10.64 -57.62
CA PRO A 4 41.87 -11.34 -56.64
C PRO A 4 41.78 -10.66 -55.25
N TYR A 5 42.30 -9.44 -55.08
CA TYR A 5 42.41 -8.78 -53.75
C TYR A 5 41.17 -7.99 -53.31
N LEU A 6 40.15 -7.83 -54.17
CA LEU A 6 38.96 -7.03 -53.82
C LEU A 6 37.90 -7.82 -53.05
N ARG A 7 38.03 -9.14 -52.99
CA ARG A 7 37.03 -10.02 -52.32
C ARG A 7 37.34 -10.29 -50.84
N GLU A 8 38.62 -10.23 -50.47
CA GLU A 8 39.02 -10.41 -49.08
C GLU A 8 38.91 -9.10 -48.24
N LEU A 9 38.98 -7.94 -48.89
CA LEU A 9 38.81 -6.65 -48.22
C LEU A 9 37.35 -6.36 -47.84
N LEU A 10 36.38 -6.95 -48.56
CA LEU A 10 34.94 -6.85 -48.25
C LEU A 10 34.50 -7.80 -47.12
N LEU A 11 35.22 -8.89 -46.86
CA LEU A 11 34.97 -9.78 -45.72
C LEU A 11 35.60 -9.25 -44.42
N LEU A 12 36.64 -8.48 -44.46
CA LEU A 12 37.27 -7.87 -43.26
C LEU A 12 36.53 -6.60 -42.80
N VAL A 13 35.83 -5.88 -43.68
CA VAL A 13 34.99 -4.73 -43.32
C VAL A 13 33.63 -5.17 -42.78
N GLY A 14 33.14 -6.35 -43.17
CA GLY A 14 31.89 -6.92 -42.65
C GLY A 14 31.94 -7.43 -41.21
N VAL A 15 33.13 -7.71 -40.68
CA VAL A 15 33.33 -8.18 -39.30
C VAL A 15 33.46 -7.01 -38.29
N LEU A 16 33.72 -5.78 -38.79
CA LEU A 16 33.86 -4.59 -37.94
C LEU A 16 32.58 -3.76 -37.78
N LEU A 17 31.47 -4.22 -38.35
CA LEU A 17 30.12 -3.61 -38.20
C LEU A 17 29.11 -4.56 -37.54
N ALA A 18 29.57 -5.46 -36.70
CA ALA A 18 28.65 -6.06 -35.71
C ALA A 18 28.21 -4.88 -34.80
N PRO A 19 26.92 -4.59 -34.68
CA PRO A 19 26.47 -3.64 -33.68
C PRO A 19 26.94 -4.18 -32.35
N ASN A 20 27.83 -3.46 -31.68
CA ASN A 20 28.14 -3.71 -30.29
C ASN A 20 26.82 -3.53 -29.57
N CYS A 21 26.13 -4.62 -29.24
CA CYS A 21 25.09 -4.64 -28.22
C CYS A 21 25.78 -4.29 -26.91
N LEU A 22 25.93 -2.99 -26.64
CA LEU A 22 26.39 -2.51 -25.35
C LEU A 22 25.26 -2.78 -24.38
N ALA A 23 25.44 -3.71 -23.45
CA ALA A 23 24.51 -3.90 -22.35
C ALA A 23 24.44 -2.57 -21.56
N GLU A 24 23.24 -2.09 -21.30
CA GLU A 24 23.02 -0.95 -20.43
C GLU A 24 23.02 -1.41 -18.98
N ARG A 25 23.84 -0.76 -18.13
CA ARG A 25 23.93 -1.11 -16.72
C ARG A 25 22.92 -0.30 -15.91
N VAL A 26 21.82 -0.95 -15.53
CA VAL A 26 20.79 -0.39 -14.68
C VAL A 26 21.22 -0.43 -13.23
N ARG A 27 21.04 0.68 -12.51
CA ARG A 27 21.37 0.83 -11.10
C ARG A 27 20.13 1.13 -10.29
N VAL A 28 19.91 0.35 -9.23
CA VAL A 28 18.75 0.47 -8.33
C VAL A 28 19.27 0.73 -6.93
N PRO A 29 19.09 1.95 -6.38
CA PRO A 29 19.44 2.24 -5.00
C PRO A 29 18.41 1.64 -4.05
N VAL A 30 18.86 0.81 -3.11
CA VAL A 30 18.06 0.22 -2.04
C VAL A 30 18.49 0.85 -0.73
N SER A 31 17.58 1.48 -0.03
CA SER A 31 17.85 2.13 1.26
C SER A 31 17.66 1.13 2.40
N LEU A 32 18.69 0.96 3.22
CA LEU A 32 18.70 0.13 4.41
C LEU A 32 18.73 1.04 5.64
N ASP A 33 17.72 0.95 6.49
CA ASP A 33 17.74 1.65 7.76
C ASP A 33 18.67 0.99 8.79
N HIS A 34 18.88 1.66 9.93
CA HIS A 34 19.76 1.17 10.98
C HIS A 34 19.25 -0.12 11.62
N HIS A 35 17.94 -0.23 11.83
CA HIS A 35 17.36 -1.39 12.52
C HIS A 35 17.54 -2.65 11.69
N PHE A 36 17.40 -2.50 10.36
CA PHE A 36 17.65 -3.62 9.45
C PHE A 36 19.12 -4.06 9.49
N ILE A 37 20.07 -3.12 9.43
CA ILE A 37 21.51 -3.43 9.54
C ILE A 37 21.83 -4.07 10.90
N GLU A 38 21.22 -3.59 11.98
CA GLU A 38 21.36 -4.17 13.32
C GLU A 38 20.82 -5.60 13.36
N SER A 39 19.69 -5.88 12.71
CA SER A 39 19.12 -7.23 12.61
C SER A 39 20.05 -8.18 11.87
N LEU A 40 20.64 -7.72 10.74
CA LEU A 40 21.65 -8.47 10.01
C LEU A 40 22.89 -8.78 10.87
N LEU A 41 23.35 -7.81 11.65
CA LEU A 41 24.49 -8.00 12.55
C LEU A 41 24.19 -8.98 13.68
N ARG A 42 22.97 -8.94 14.25
CA ARG A 42 22.55 -9.91 15.28
C ARG A 42 22.53 -11.33 14.72
N GLU A 43 21.97 -11.52 13.55
CA GLU A 43 21.85 -12.84 12.93
C GLU A 43 23.17 -13.40 12.44
N GLN A 44 24.03 -12.59 11.83
CA GLN A 44 25.23 -13.07 11.15
C GLN A 44 26.53 -12.94 11.98
N VAL A 45 26.53 -12.08 13.00
CA VAL A 45 27.73 -11.74 13.76
C VAL A 45 27.55 -11.92 15.26
N PHE A 46 26.45 -11.43 15.83
CA PHE A 46 26.15 -11.49 17.26
C PHE A 46 25.22 -12.67 17.58
N THR A 47 25.63 -13.87 17.19
CA THR A 47 24.82 -15.10 17.19
C THR A 47 24.71 -15.79 18.56
N GLY A 48 25.35 -15.26 19.59
CA GLY A 48 25.27 -15.79 20.95
C GLY A 48 24.02 -15.35 21.72
N GLU A 49 23.82 -15.95 22.89
CA GLU A 49 22.70 -15.59 23.77
C GLU A 49 22.64 -14.07 24.02
N GLN A 50 21.43 -13.49 23.98
CA GLN A 50 21.17 -12.05 24.14
C GLN A 50 21.92 -11.15 23.15
N ASP A 51 21.97 -11.55 21.87
CA ASP A 51 22.69 -10.82 20.82
C ASP A 51 24.15 -10.55 21.21
N SER A 52 24.86 -11.59 21.60
CA SER A 52 26.25 -11.51 22.04
C SER A 52 27.23 -12.13 21.07
N LEU A 53 28.42 -11.57 21.03
CA LEU A 53 29.59 -12.11 20.35
C LEU A 53 30.68 -12.31 21.38
N ARG A 54 31.07 -13.54 21.65
CA ARG A 54 32.19 -13.86 22.54
C ARG A 54 33.47 -14.05 21.77
N LEU A 55 34.48 -13.38 22.20
CA LEU A 55 35.80 -13.32 21.60
C LEU A 55 36.84 -13.73 22.65
N ASN A 56 37.85 -14.50 22.25
CA ASN A 56 38.92 -14.97 23.13
C ASN A 56 38.47 -15.62 24.45
N ASP A 57 37.40 -16.40 24.37
CA ASP A 57 36.95 -17.16 25.53
C ASP A 57 37.78 -18.46 25.65
N ASP A 58 38.55 -18.57 26.74
CA ASP A 58 39.34 -19.76 27.04
C ASP A 58 38.51 -20.84 27.77
N GLY A 59 37.22 -20.62 27.94
CA GLY A 59 36.30 -21.50 28.66
C GLY A 59 36.48 -21.51 30.19
N SER A 60 37.45 -20.81 30.72
CA SER A 60 37.70 -20.72 32.20
C SER A 60 36.84 -19.68 32.87
N GLY A 61 36.21 -18.77 32.11
CA GLY A 61 35.54 -17.57 32.60
C GLY A 61 36.48 -16.50 33.13
N CYS A 62 37.81 -16.71 33.03
CA CYS A 62 38.86 -15.81 33.48
C CYS A 62 39.44 -14.95 32.35
N GLN A 63 39.26 -15.36 31.11
CA GLN A 63 39.76 -14.64 29.94
C GLN A 63 38.73 -14.66 28.84
N TYR A 64 38.09 -13.53 28.60
CA TYR A 64 37.16 -13.32 27.48
C TYR A 64 36.92 -11.84 27.19
N LEU A 65 36.49 -11.54 25.99
CA LEU A 65 35.83 -10.33 25.58
C LEU A 65 34.45 -10.67 25.04
N ALA A 66 33.40 -10.15 25.64
CA ALA A 66 32.04 -10.28 25.15
C ALA A 66 31.54 -8.92 24.69
N LEU A 67 30.95 -8.89 23.50
CA LEU A 67 30.23 -7.75 22.92
C LEU A 67 28.76 -8.10 22.81
N SER A 68 27.87 -7.15 23.06
CA SER A 68 26.43 -7.39 22.98
C SER A 68 25.68 -6.13 22.58
N GLN A 69 24.41 -6.29 22.22
CA GLN A 69 23.49 -5.20 21.88
C GLN A 69 24.07 -4.26 20.80
N PRO A 70 24.35 -4.76 19.59
CA PRO A 70 24.87 -3.94 18.51
C PRO A 70 23.86 -2.85 18.13
N ARG A 71 24.33 -1.62 18.00
CA ARG A 71 23.59 -0.46 17.47
C ARG A 71 24.42 0.20 16.39
N VAL A 72 23.78 0.55 15.30
CA VAL A 72 24.42 1.15 14.13
C VAL A 72 23.92 2.57 13.92
N ASN A 73 24.83 3.46 13.57
CA ASN A 73 24.51 4.80 13.08
C ASN A 73 25.40 5.10 11.87
N THR A 74 24.91 5.90 10.94
CA THR A 74 25.67 6.32 9.75
C THR A 74 25.77 7.82 9.66
N ARG A 75 26.97 8.34 9.49
CA ARG A 75 27.26 9.77 9.31
C ARG A 75 28.56 9.99 8.56
N GLY A 76 28.61 10.99 7.71
CA GLY A 76 29.84 11.38 7.01
C GLY A 76 30.50 10.28 6.18
N GLY A 77 29.72 9.41 5.54
CA GLY A 77 30.20 8.30 4.71
C GLY A 77 30.72 7.08 5.49
N ARG A 78 30.49 7.03 6.81
CA ARG A 78 30.98 5.96 7.69
C ARG A 78 29.85 5.36 8.51
N ALA A 79 30.02 4.09 8.88
CA ALA A 79 29.17 3.42 9.87
C ALA A 79 29.86 3.46 11.25
N PHE A 80 29.05 3.61 12.29
CA PHE A 80 29.46 3.60 13.68
C PHE A 80 28.71 2.47 14.38
N LEU A 81 29.42 1.39 14.68
CA LEU A 81 28.88 0.27 15.44
C LEU A 81 29.16 0.48 16.92
N ARG A 82 28.11 0.65 17.72
CA ARG A 82 28.20 0.76 19.19
C ARG A 82 27.71 -0.53 19.82
N THR A 83 28.47 -1.06 20.79
CA THR A 83 28.16 -2.30 21.49
C THR A 83 28.44 -2.16 22.98
N ARG A 84 27.71 -2.91 23.81
CA ARG A 84 28.15 -3.11 25.20
C ARG A 84 29.31 -4.11 25.19
N GLY A 85 30.37 -3.78 25.95
CA GLY A 85 31.57 -4.61 26.11
C GLY A 85 31.75 -5.08 27.55
N GLU A 86 32.06 -6.35 27.71
CA GLU A 86 32.55 -6.92 28.97
C GLU A 86 33.86 -7.66 28.70
N ALA A 87 34.91 -7.25 29.37
CA ALA A 87 36.23 -7.86 29.20
C ALA A 87 36.77 -8.35 30.55
N ARG A 88 37.19 -9.60 30.59
CA ARG A 88 37.93 -10.16 31.70
C ARG A 88 39.27 -10.71 31.22
N SER A 89 40.31 -10.42 32.01
CA SER A 89 41.62 -11.03 31.83
C SER A 89 42.19 -11.39 33.19
N GLY A 90 42.55 -12.65 33.34
CA GLY A 90 43.07 -13.16 34.60
C GLY A 90 43.66 -14.57 34.45
N ARG A 91 44.00 -15.18 35.54
CA ARG A 91 44.56 -16.55 35.60
C ARG A 91 43.75 -17.41 36.56
N ALA A 92 43.34 -18.57 36.12
CA ALA A 92 42.68 -19.53 36.98
C ALA A 92 43.70 -20.18 37.92
N VAL A 93 43.54 -20.01 39.25
CA VAL A 93 44.39 -20.61 40.27
C VAL A 93 43.47 -21.21 41.33
N GLY A 94 43.59 -22.54 41.53
CA GLY A 94 42.83 -23.24 42.55
C GLY A 94 41.31 -23.14 42.44
N GLY A 95 40.76 -23.09 41.22
CA GLY A 95 39.33 -22.97 40.95
C GLY A 95 38.77 -21.52 41.15
N ARG A 96 39.64 -20.56 41.39
CA ARG A 96 39.30 -19.11 41.47
C ARG A 96 40.03 -18.33 40.39
N CYS A 97 39.38 -17.26 39.90
CA CYS A 97 39.96 -16.37 38.92
C CYS A 97 40.70 -15.22 39.63
N LEU A 98 42.01 -15.14 39.43
CA LEU A 98 42.80 -13.97 39.79
C LEU A 98 42.71 -12.97 38.63
N LEU A 99 41.81 -12.01 38.76
CA LEU A 99 41.53 -11.01 37.71
C LEU A 99 42.64 -9.93 37.74
N LEU A 100 43.23 -9.69 36.59
CA LEU A 100 44.08 -8.55 36.29
C LEU A 100 43.26 -7.41 35.67
N LEU A 101 42.16 -7.76 34.98
CA LEU A 101 41.24 -6.84 34.35
C LEU A 101 39.81 -7.37 34.51
N ASP A 102 38.92 -6.51 35.00
CA ASP A 102 37.46 -6.67 34.93
C ASP A 102 36.89 -5.33 34.49
N TRP A 103 36.46 -5.27 33.22
CA TRP A 103 36.00 -4.02 32.63
C TRP A 103 34.63 -4.24 32.00
N ARG A 104 33.75 -3.24 32.17
CA ARG A 104 32.45 -3.13 31.51
C ARG A 104 32.26 -1.70 31.05
N GLY A 105 31.78 -1.55 29.82
CA GLY A 105 31.55 -0.23 29.23
C GLY A 105 30.92 -0.37 27.85
N GLU A 106 30.92 0.74 27.13
CA GLU A 106 30.50 0.75 25.70
C GLU A 106 31.74 0.90 24.82
N LEU A 107 31.70 0.21 23.69
CA LEU A 107 32.69 0.33 22.61
C LEU A 107 31.99 0.88 21.36
N GLU A 108 32.62 1.88 20.75
CA GLU A 108 32.20 2.41 19.47
C GLU A 108 33.28 2.14 18.42
N PHE A 109 32.92 1.41 17.37
CA PHE A 109 33.78 1.11 16.23
C PHE A 109 33.43 2.02 15.08
N THR A 110 34.39 2.74 14.54
CA THR A 110 34.25 3.52 13.31
C THR A 110 34.61 2.61 12.14
N GLN A 111 33.69 2.45 11.19
CA GLN A 111 33.81 1.50 10.10
C GLN A 111 33.66 2.18 8.75
N GLU A 112 34.48 1.78 7.81
CA GLU A 112 34.33 2.06 6.40
C GLU A 112 33.42 0.98 5.79
N VAL A 113 32.48 1.41 4.95
CA VAL A 113 31.51 0.50 4.31
C VAL A 113 31.94 0.27 2.88
N LEU A 114 32.22 -0.99 2.53
CA LEU A 114 32.77 -1.39 1.24
C LEU A 114 31.92 -2.53 0.63
N VAL A 115 31.95 -2.64 -0.70
CA VAL A 115 31.43 -3.84 -1.37
C VAL A 115 32.41 -4.98 -1.23
N GLY A 116 31.92 -6.19 -0.93
CA GLY A 116 32.75 -7.37 -0.85
C GLY A 116 33.23 -7.88 -2.21
N ASP A 117 34.29 -8.66 -2.21
CA ASP A 117 34.91 -9.21 -3.44
C ASP A 117 33.97 -10.11 -4.25
N ASP A 118 32.92 -10.62 -3.61
CA ASP A 118 31.87 -11.44 -4.24
C ASP A 118 30.77 -10.61 -4.90
N ASN A 119 30.78 -9.30 -4.77
CA ASN A 119 29.73 -8.37 -5.18
C ASN A 119 28.31 -8.75 -4.68
N LYS A 120 28.22 -9.62 -3.67
CA LYS A 120 26.97 -10.05 -3.02
C LYS A 120 27.03 -9.85 -1.50
N SER A 121 28.03 -9.14 -1.00
CA SER A 121 28.19 -8.81 0.42
C SER A 121 28.67 -7.38 0.64
N ILE A 122 28.42 -6.88 1.84
CA ILE A 122 28.97 -5.62 2.35
C ILE A 122 30.03 -5.95 3.39
N LEU A 123 31.15 -5.25 3.32
CA LEU A 123 32.22 -5.32 4.30
C LEU A 123 32.22 -4.05 5.16
N LEU A 124 32.10 -4.25 6.46
CA LEU A 124 32.31 -3.21 7.46
C LEU A 124 33.75 -3.32 7.97
N LYS A 125 34.64 -2.44 7.48
CA LYS A 125 36.07 -2.44 7.84
C LYS A 125 36.31 -1.45 8.98
N THR A 126 36.64 -1.94 10.15
CA THR A 126 36.97 -1.10 11.30
C THR A 126 38.25 -0.30 11.06
N THR A 127 38.15 1.00 11.09
CA THR A 127 39.29 1.93 10.95
C THR A 127 39.80 2.47 12.27
N SER A 128 38.91 2.59 13.26
CA SER A 128 39.26 3.00 14.63
C SER A 128 38.17 2.54 15.60
N TRP A 129 38.51 2.53 16.89
CA TRP A 129 37.56 2.25 17.93
C TRP A 129 37.82 3.18 19.14
N ARG A 130 36.84 3.36 20.02
CA ARG A 130 36.95 4.07 21.28
C ARG A 130 36.04 3.43 22.32
N ALA A 131 36.49 3.47 23.58
CA ALA A 131 35.63 3.14 24.70
C ALA A 131 34.87 4.40 25.16
N LEU A 132 33.63 4.21 25.55
CA LEU A 132 32.74 5.28 26.03
C LEU A 132 32.33 5.03 27.46
N GLU A 133 32.27 6.09 28.24
CA GLU A 133 31.61 6.10 29.55
C GLU A 133 30.09 6.10 29.39
N PRO A 134 29.30 5.77 30.42
CA PRO A 134 27.84 5.76 30.35
C PRO A 134 27.22 7.10 29.94
N ASP A 135 27.92 8.21 30.09
CA ASP A 135 27.51 9.55 29.66
C ASP A 135 27.87 9.86 28.22
N GLY A 136 28.48 8.90 27.48
CA GLY A 136 28.90 9.03 26.09
C GLY A 136 30.23 9.77 25.89
N THR A 137 30.91 10.18 26.94
CA THR A 137 32.27 10.73 26.84
C THR A 137 33.29 9.63 26.59
N THR A 138 34.46 10.00 26.03
CA THR A 138 35.50 9.00 25.76
C THR A 138 36.10 8.56 27.10
N ALA A 139 36.00 7.26 27.39
CA ALA A 139 36.60 6.67 28.59
C ALA A 139 38.14 6.76 28.53
N VAL A 140 38.77 7.12 29.63
CA VAL A 140 40.23 7.01 29.80
C VAL A 140 40.54 5.51 29.99
N VAL A 141 40.58 4.77 28.91
CA VAL A 141 40.98 3.36 28.94
C VAL A 141 42.47 3.31 29.22
N SER A 142 42.85 2.58 30.24
CA SER A 142 44.28 2.42 30.53
C SER A 142 45.00 1.83 29.31
N THR A 143 46.23 2.23 29.09
CA THR A 143 47.08 1.72 27.98
C THR A 143 47.10 0.18 27.93
N THR A 144 46.92 -0.47 29.09
CA THR A 144 46.84 -1.93 29.23
C THR A 144 45.57 -2.49 28.57
N ILE A 145 44.39 -1.87 28.75
CA ILE A 145 43.14 -2.28 28.16
C ILE A 145 43.16 -2.01 26.63
N GLY A 146 43.69 -0.84 26.25
CA GLY A 146 43.82 -0.48 24.82
C GLY A 146 44.70 -1.46 24.06
N GLY A 147 45.89 -1.77 24.57
CA GLY A 147 46.78 -2.74 23.96
C GLY A 147 46.20 -4.16 23.93
N TRP A 148 45.46 -4.54 24.99
CA TRP A 148 44.79 -5.82 25.06
C TRP A 148 43.65 -5.90 24.02
N LEU A 149 42.81 -4.87 23.89
CA LEU A 149 41.75 -4.79 22.88
C LEU A 149 42.32 -4.80 21.45
N GLU A 150 43.40 -4.10 21.18
CA GLU A 150 44.08 -4.13 19.88
C GLU A 150 44.64 -5.49 19.52
N GLN A 151 45.17 -6.21 20.49
CA GLN A 151 45.69 -7.57 20.29
C GLN A 151 44.59 -8.58 20.08
N PHE A 152 43.43 -8.38 20.71
CA PHE A 152 42.33 -9.33 20.76
C PHE A 152 41.11 -8.94 19.92
N LEU A 153 41.09 -7.76 19.27
CA LEU A 153 40.12 -7.45 18.25
C LEU A 153 40.34 -8.44 17.10
N PRO A 154 39.49 -9.47 16.99
CA PRO A 154 39.73 -10.55 16.01
C PRO A 154 39.55 -10.02 14.59
N VAL A 155 40.04 -10.79 13.65
CA VAL A 155 39.85 -10.57 12.21
C VAL A 155 38.39 -10.33 11.89
N THR A 156 37.48 -10.97 12.61
CA THR A 156 36.02 -10.86 12.49
C THR A 156 35.48 -9.42 12.70
N LEU A 157 36.06 -8.66 13.67
CA LEU A 157 35.64 -7.27 13.88
C LEU A 157 36.49 -6.28 13.06
N LYS A 158 37.67 -6.69 12.60
CA LYS A 158 38.46 -5.89 11.65
C LYS A 158 37.79 -5.82 10.29
N GLN A 159 37.09 -6.89 9.90
CA GLN A 159 36.29 -6.99 8.68
C GLN A 159 35.03 -7.81 8.95
N THR A 160 33.93 -7.13 9.24
CA THR A 160 32.61 -7.78 9.36
C THR A 160 31.98 -7.87 7.99
N ARG A 161 31.65 -9.09 7.55
CA ARG A 161 30.97 -9.35 6.29
C ARG A 161 29.46 -9.55 6.54
N ILE A 162 28.63 -8.81 5.85
CA ILE A 162 27.18 -8.97 5.83
C ILE A 162 26.79 -9.50 4.44
N SER A 163 26.27 -10.72 4.38
CA SER A 163 25.90 -11.36 3.11
C SER A 163 24.49 -10.98 2.68
N PHE A 164 24.35 -10.61 1.41
CA PHE A 164 23.08 -10.37 0.70
C PHE A 164 22.82 -11.45 -0.36
N ALA A 165 23.54 -12.56 -0.32
CA ALA A 165 23.39 -13.62 -1.31
C ALA A 165 21.98 -14.20 -1.37
N GLN A 166 21.32 -14.40 -0.21
CA GLN A 166 19.97 -14.93 -0.15
C GLN A 166 18.92 -13.93 -0.72
N PRO A 167 18.88 -12.66 -0.30
CA PRO A 167 18.03 -11.66 -0.94
C PRO A 167 18.23 -11.53 -2.45
N ILE A 168 19.47 -11.51 -2.91
CA ILE A 168 19.80 -11.44 -4.33
C ILE A 168 19.26 -12.65 -5.10
N ASN A 169 19.47 -13.87 -4.59
CA ASN A 169 18.96 -15.08 -5.22
C ASN A 169 17.41 -15.13 -5.25
N GLN A 170 16.74 -14.64 -4.21
CA GLN A 170 15.28 -14.51 -4.19
C GLN A 170 14.80 -13.49 -5.22
N LEU A 171 15.50 -12.38 -5.35
CA LEU A 171 15.22 -11.35 -6.35
C LEU A 171 15.45 -11.88 -7.79
N GLU A 172 16.55 -12.61 -8.03
CA GLU A 172 16.82 -13.29 -9.30
C GLU A 172 15.67 -14.25 -9.66
N SER A 173 15.22 -15.06 -8.69
CA SER A 173 14.11 -16.01 -8.88
C SER A 173 12.78 -15.32 -9.17
N PHE A 174 12.53 -14.20 -8.52
CA PHE A 174 11.34 -13.38 -8.75
C PHE A 174 11.36 -12.78 -10.17
N LEU A 175 12.45 -12.12 -10.56
CA LEU A 175 12.60 -11.50 -11.87
C LEU A 175 12.51 -12.53 -13.01
N ALA A 176 13.08 -13.73 -12.81
CA ALA A 176 12.93 -14.84 -13.76
C ALA A 176 11.47 -15.24 -13.98
N GLY A 177 10.62 -15.06 -12.97
CA GLY A 177 9.20 -15.39 -13.04
C GLY A 177 8.32 -14.35 -13.73
N ILE A 178 8.79 -13.11 -13.85
CA ILE A 178 8.07 -12.03 -14.55
C ILE A 178 8.62 -11.74 -15.95
N ALA A 179 9.71 -12.41 -16.32
CA ALA A 179 10.29 -12.30 -17.65
C ALA A 179 9.39 -12.98 -18.69
N SER A 180 9.26 -12.35 -19.86
CA SER A 180 8.47 -12.89 -20.96
C SER A 180 9.05 -14.24 -21.44
N PRO A 181 8.23 -15.27 -21.66
CA PRO A 181 8.66 -16.57 -22.17
C PRO A 181 9.40 -16.52 -23.51
N ASN A 182 9.20 -15.44 -24.28
CA ASN A 182 9.78 -15.30 -25.62
C ASN A 182 11.22 -14.77 -25.63
N ASP A 183 11.75 -14.30 -24.48
CA ASP A 183 13.10 -13.75 -24.37
C ASP A 183 13.95 -14.40 -23.26
N MET A 184 13.88 -15.73 -23.15
CA MET A 184 14.57 -16.48 -22.10
C MET A 184 16.08 -16.36 -22.12
N GLY A 185 16.70 -16.06 -23.27
CA GLY A 185 18.16 -15.93 -23.41
C GLY A 185 18.68 -14.61 -22.83
N GLY A 186 18.04 -13.50 -23.16
CA GLY A 186 18.41 -12.16 -22.68
C GLY A 186 18.16 -12.00 -21.19
N THR A 187 17.00 -12.47 -20.73
CA THR A 187 16.60 -12.42 -19.33
C THR A 187 17.52 -13.22 -18.41
N SER A 188 17.91 -14.44 -18.80
CA SER A 188 18.85 -15.28 -18.01
C SER A 188 20.22 -14.61 -17.82
N THR A 189 20.73 -13.95 -18.86
CA THR A 189 21.98 -13.21 -18.79
C THR A 189 21.85 -11.97 -17.90
N MET A 190 20.75 -11.25 -18.01
CA MET A 190 20.41 -10.09 -17.19
C MET A 190 20.37 -10.47 -15.70
N LEU A 191 19.63 -11.52 -15.34
CA LEU A 191 19.47 -11.99 -13.97
C LEU A 191 20.79 -12.45 -13.35
N GLY A 192 21.60 -13.19 -14.09
CA GLY A 192 22.90 -13.63 -13.61
C GLY A 192 23.92 -12.49 -13.43
N SER A 193 23.62 -11.28 -13.90
CA SER A 193 24.45 -10.07 -13.72
C SER A 193 24.13 -9.26 -12.46
N LEU A 194 23.08 -9.62 -11.71
CA LEU A 194 22.65 -8.87 -10.52
C LEU A 194 23.71 -8.89 -9.42
N THR A 195 24.22 -7.72 -9.08
CA THR A 195 25.32 -7.55 -8.12
C THR A 195 25.15 -6.26 -7.32
N ILE A 196 25.88 -6.15 -6.21
CA ILE A 196 26.06 -4.88 -5.51
C ILE A 196 27.12 -4.06 -6.25
N ASP A 197 26.74 -2.92 -6.81
CA ASP A 197 27.63 -2.00 -7.51
C ASP A 197 28.37 -1.05 -6.56
N SER A 198 27.63 -0.51 -5.60
CA SER A 198 28.18 0.42 -4.61
C SER A 198 27.39 0.40 -3.30
N VAL A 199 28.02 0.89 -2.25
CA VAL A 199 27.40 1.11 -0.96
C VAL A 199 27.81 2.47 -0.43
N SER A 200 26.85 3.22 0.12
CA SER A 200 27.10 4.50 0.77
C SER A 200 26.41 4.57 2.11
N ALA A 201 26.99 5.33 3.05
CA ALA A 201 26.48 5.46 4.40
C ALA A 201 26.32 6.95 4.75
N GLY A 202 25.11 7.41 5.06
CA GLY A 202 24.87 8.81 5.40
C GLY A 202 23.43 9.09 5.82
N GLY A 203 23.24 10.17 6.57
CA GLY A 203 21.91 10.66 6.94
C GLY A 203 21.05 9.69 7.77
N GLY A 204 21.68 8.74 8.45
CA GLY A 204 20.94 7.73 9.20
C GLY A 204 20.57 6.48 8.42
N VAL A 205 20.96 6.36 7.16
CA VAL A 205 20.62 5.26 6.26
C VAL A 205 21.87 4.76 5.55
N ALA A 206 21.97 3.47 5.26
CA ALA A 206 22.90 2.94 4.27
C ALA A 206 22.18 2.67 2.97
N THR A 207 22.71 3.16 1.86
CA THR A 207 22.17 2.90 0.53
C THR A 207 23.06 1.89 -0.18
N VAL A 208 22.47 0.75 -0.54
CA VAL A 208 23.09 -0.29 -1.36
C VAL A 208 22.59 -0.12 -2.78
N THR A 209 23.47 0.11 -3.73
CA THR A 209 23.09 0.18 -5.14
C THR A 209 23.27 -1.19 -5.77
N LEU A 210 22.17 -1.81 -6.16
CA LEU A 210 22.18 -3.01 -6.99
C LEU A 210 22.42 -2.61 -8.44
N ALA A 211 23.15 -3.40 -9.20
CA ALA A 211 23.34 -3.19 -10.64
C ALA A 211 23.05 -4.49 -11.40
N MET A 212 22.52 -4.31 -12.59
CA MET A 212 22.14 -5.38 -13.50
C MET A 212 22.42 -4.95 -14.93
N ASP A 213 23.00 -5.85 -15.74
CA ASP A 213 23.27 -5.57 -17.15
C ASP A 213 22.03 -5.96 -17.98
N VAL A 214 21.40 -4.96 -18.59
CA VAL A 214 20.23 -5.15 -19.43
C VAL A 214 20.65 -5.11 -20.89
N PRO A 215 20.21 -6.06 -21.74
CA PRO A 215 20.50 -6.00 -23.16
C PRO A 215 20.02 -4.65 -23.74
N SER A 216 20.89 -3.87 -24.38
CA SER A 216 20.46 -2.68 -25.09
C SER A 216 19.58 -3.12 -26.26
N VAL A 217 18.31 -2.80 -26.19
CA VAL A 217 17.45 -2.86 -27.38
C VAL A 217 17.81 -1.65 -28.20
N GLY A 218 18.32 -1.87 -29.43
CA GLY A 218 18.66 -0.80 -30.34
C GLY A 218 17.49 0.20 -30.43
N GLU A 219 17.82 1.50 -30.43
CA GLU A 219 16.80 2.54 -30.58
C GLU A 219 15.85 2.14 -31.72
N PRO A 220 14.53 2.24 -31.50
CA PRO A 220 13.59 2.00 -32.57
C PRO A 220 13.92 2.95 -33.72
N VAL A 221 14.33 2.38 -34.84
CA VAL A 221 14.67 3.15 -36.04
C VAL A 221 13.37 3.73 -36.60
N GLY A 222 13.14 4.98 -36.33
CA GLY A 222 12.00 5.77 -36.82
C GLY A 222 11.07 6.19 -35.67
N GLU A 223 10.72 7.47 -35.65
CA GLU A 223 9.56 7.95 -34.91
C GLU A 223 8.37 7.06 -35.30
N PRO A 224 7.65 6.48 -34.33
CA PRO A 224 6.46 5.75 -34.68
C PRO A 224 5.51 6.74 -35.36
N GLU A 225 5.23 6.52 -36.66
CA GLU A 225 4.08 7.16 -37.29
C GLU A 225 2.92 6.95 -36.33
N GLN A 226 2.36 8.05 -35.80
CA GLN A 226 1.13 8.04 -35.03
C GLN A 226 -0.01 7.52 -35.91
N ARG A 227 -0.01 6.21 -36.18
CA ARG A 227 -1.22 5.53 -36.63
C ARG A 227 -2.19 5.63 -35.48
N ALA A 228 -3.32 6.27 -35.74
CA ALA A 228 -4.46 6.18 -34.82
C ALA A 228 -4.71 4.69 -34.54
N GLU A 229 -4.34 4.23 -33.35
CA GLU A 229 -4.55 2.86 -32.96
C GLU A 229 -6.04 2.57 -33.03
N SER A 230 -6.39 1.41 -33.63
CA SER A 230 -7.78 0.95 -33.67
C SER A 230 -8.27 0.73 -32.24
N ALA A 231 -9.56 1.01 -32.00
CA ALA A 231 -10.19 0.72 -30.71
C ALA A 231 -9.92 -0.73 -30.29
N LEU A 232 -9.57 -0.93 -29.00
CA LEU A 232 -9.33 -2.27 -28.45
C LEU A 232 -10.54 -3.18 -28.72
N SER A 233 -10.26 -4.41 -29.14
CA SER A 233 -11.27 -5.45 -29.27
C SER A 233 -11.83 -5.88 -27.90
N GLY A 234 -12.99 -6.52 -27.90
CA GLY A 234 -13.58 -7.03 -26.66
C GLY A 234 -12.66 -8.03 -25.92
N GLU A 235 -11.87 -8.82 -26.66
CA GLU A 235 -10.91 -9.76 -26.08
C GLU A 235 -9.69 -9.07 -25.47
N GLU A 236 -9.22 -7.99 -26.07
CA GLU A 236 -8.12 -7.17 -25.52
C GLU A 236 -8.56 -6.44 -24.26
N ILE A 237 -9.79 -5.92 -24.23
CA ILE A 237 -10.37 -5.31 -23.02
C ILE A 237 -10.50 -6.35 -21.91
N ALA A 238 -10.98 -7.56 -22.20
CA ALA A 238 -11.12 -8.63 -21.20
C ALA A 238 -9.76 -9.06 -20.62
N ARG A 239 -8.73 -9.19 -21.47
CA ARG A 239 -7.36 -9.48 -21.00
C ARG A 239 -6.77 -8.35 -20.16
N LEU A 240 -7.02 -7.10 -20.54
CA LEU A 240 -6.61 -5.95 -19.72
C LEU A 240 -7.31 -5.95 -18.37
N GLU A 241 -8.63 -6.21 -18.33
CA GLU A 241 -9.40 -6.30 -17.10
C GLU A 241 -8.85 -7.40 -16.17
N GLU A 242 -8.55 -8.60 -16.70
CA GLU A 242 -7.96 -9.70 -15.94
C GLU A 242 -6.60 -9.32 -15.31
N ARG A 243 -5.74 -8.63 -16.06
CA ARG A 243 -4.45 -8.18 -15.54
C ARG A 243 -4.60 -7.10 -14.47
N LEU A 244 -5.51 -6.16 -14.66
CA LEU A 244 -5.81 -5.12 -13.67
C LEU A 244 -6.40 -5.71 -12.38
N ASP A 245 -7.31 -6.68 -12.51
CA ASP A 245 -7.89 -7.41 -11.38
C ASP A 245 -6.81 -8.22 -10.62
N ALA A 246 -5.82 -8.80 -11.31
CA ALA A 246 -4.69 -9.48 -10.67
C ALA A 246 -3.82 -8.51 -9.86
N VAL A 247 -3.60 -7.29 -10.36
CA VAL A 247 -2.88 -6.24 -9.61
C VAL A 247 -3.68 -5.82 -8.37
N ASP A 248 -4.99 -5.60 -8.48
CA ASP A 248 -5.84 -5.26 -7.32
C ASP A 248 -5.86 -6.38 -6.27
N ALA A 249 -5.97 -7.64 -6.70
CA ALA A 249 -5.92 -8.80 -5.79
C ALA A 249 -4.59 -8.87 -5.04
N PHE A 250 -3.47 -8.71 -5.74
CA PHE A 250 -2.14 -8.70 -5.15
C PHE A 250 -2.00 -7.61 -4.09
N PHE A 251 -2.40 -6.36 -4.39
CA PHE A 251 -2.32 -5.28 -3.39
C PHE A 251 -3.28 -5.49 -2.23
N THR A 252 -4.47 -6.02 -2.48
CA THR A 252 -5.43 -6.37 -1.41
C THR A 252 -4.83 -7.41 -0.46
N TYR A 253 -4.25 -8.48 -0.99
CA TYR A 253 -3.56 -9.51 -0.22
C TYR A 253 -2.36 -8.94 0.57
N THR A 254 -1.53 -8.15 -0.10
CA THR A 254 -0.36 -7.53 0.54
C THR A 254 -0.77 -6.60 1.68
N ILE A 255 -1.78 -5.77 1.49
CA ILE A 255 -2.32 -4.86 2.52
C ILE A 255 -2.86 -5.64 3.72
N LYS A 256 -3.62 -6.71 3.51
CA LYS A 256 -4.07 -7.60 4.60
C LYS A 256 -2.89 -8.18 5.37
N SER A 257 -1.88 -8.64 4.65
CA SER A 257 -0.69 -9.25 5.24
C SER A 257 0.13 -8.27 6.07
N VAL A 258 0.32 -7.06 5.55
CA VAL A 258 1.05 -5.97 6.22
C VAL A 258 0.30 -5.48 7.45
N SER A 259 -1.03 -5.36 7.37
CA SER A 259 -1.85 -4.84 8.46
C SER A 259 -1.84 -5.71 9.72
N ARG A 260 -1.51 -7.01 9.61
CA ARG A 260 -1.35 -7.90 10.78
C ARG A 260 -0.21 -7.46 11.72
N GLY A 261 0.76 -6.69 11.22
CA GLY A 261 1.88 -6.16 11.98
C GLY A 261 1.90 -4.62 12.11
N ALA A 262 0.88 -3.94 11.60
CA ALA A 262 0.83 -2.48 11.51
C ALA A 262 0.06 -1.84 12.67
N GLU A 263 0.44 -0.62 13.02
CA GLU A 263 -0.28 0.23 13.98
C GLU A 263 -1.60 0.77 13.38
N PRO A 264 -2.63 1.09 14.21
CA PRO A 264 -3.90 1.63 13.69
C PRO A 264 -3.78 2.88 12.80
N LYS A 265 -2.77 3.72 13.04
CA LYS A 265 -2.49 4.91 12.22
C LYS A 265 -2.14 4.57 10.76
N ASP A 266 -1.58 3.37 10.53
CA ASP A 266 -1.16 2.93 9.21
C ASP A 266 -2.34 2.43 8.38
N ALA A 267 -3.45 2.03 9.02
CA ALA A 267 -4.69 1.63 8.33
C ALA A 267 -5.22 2.71 7.38
N THR A 268 -5.15 3.98 7.80
CA THR A 268 -5.57 5.12 6.95
C THR A 268 -4.69 5.25 5.71
N GLN A 269 -3.38 5.02 5.84
CA GLN A 269 -2.44 5.09 4.70
C GLN A 269 -2.62 3.90 3.76
N LEU A 270 -2.84 2.69 4.31
CA LEU A 270 -3.15 1.50 3.53
C LEU A 270 -4.44 1.67 2.73
N LEU A 271 -5.48 2.26 3.33
CA LEU A 271 -6.71 2.61 2.62
C LEU A 271 -6.44 3.61 1.48
N GLU A 272 -5.62 4.63 1.70
CA GLU A 272 -5.27 5.60 0.66
C GLU A 272 -4.62 4.94 -0.55
N VAL A 273 -3.70 4.02 -0.33
CA VAL A 273 -3.01 3.27 -1.40
C VAL A 273 -4.03 2.43 -2.18
N LEU A 274 -4.85 1.63 -1.48
CA LEU A 274 -5.83 0.76 -2.13
C LEU A 274 -6.89 1.55 -2.91
N MET A 275 -7.41 2.62 -2.32
CA MET A 275 -8.42 3.44 -2.98
C MET A 275 -7.86 4.19 -4.19
N GLN A 276 -6.61 4.63 -4.14
CA GLN A 276 -5.95 5.26 -5.29
C GLN A 276 -5.78 4.26 -6.44
N LEU A 277 -5.24 3.07 -6.15
CA LEU A 277 -5.10 1.98 -7.12
C LEU A 277 -6.42 1.65 -7.78
N ARG A 278 -7.46 1.40 -7.00
CA ARG A 278 -8.78 0.98 -7.52
C ARG A 278 -9.48 2.08 -8.33
N ARG A 279 -9.32 3.34 -7.97
CA ARG A 279 -9.82 4.47 -8.75
C ARG A 279 -9.10 4.59 -10.09
N GLU A 280 -7.78 4.41 -10.09
CA GLU A 280 -6.99 4.42 -11.33
C GLU A 280 -7.36 3.23 -12.22
N LEU A 281 -7.54 2.03 -11.65
CA LEU A 281 -8.05 0.85 -12.34
C LEU A 281 -9.39 1.15 -13.04
N VAL A 282 -10.35 1.74 -12.33
CA VAL A 282 -11.66 2.11 -12.91
C VAL A 282 -11.48 3.14 -14.02
N ALA A 283 -10.59 4.13 -13.84
CA ALA A 283 -10.32 5.14 -14.86
C ALA A 283 -9.69 4.54 -16.14
N ILE A 284 -8.79 3.54 -15.97
CA ILE A 284 -8.22 2.79 -17.10
C ILE A 284 -9.32 2.04 -17.88
N LEU A 285 -10.25 1.38 -17.17
CA LEU A 285 -11.34 0.62 -17.80
C LEU A 285 -12.37 1.51 -18.52
N ILE A 286 -12.56 2.77 -18.07
CA ILE A 286 -13.45 3.74 -18.73
C ILE A 286 -12.83 4.27 -20.03
N GLU A 287 -11.52 4.59 -19.99
CA GLU A 287 -10.78 5.12 -21.13
C GLU A 287 -9.49 4.31 -21.36
N PRO A 288 -9.59 3.11 -21.92
CA PRO A 288 -8.43 2.25 -22.12
C PRO A 288 -7.48 2.73 -23.22
N GLN A 289 -7.94 3.63 -24.10
CA GLN A 289 -7.17 4.15 -25.23
C GLN A 289 -6.34 5.38 -24.84
N GLY A 290 -5.15 5.53 -25.42
CA GLY A 290 -4.26 6.69 -25.23
C GLY A 290 -3.49 6.71 -23.91
N ARG A 291 -3.41 5.59 -23.23
CA ARG A 291 -2.59 5.42 -22.02
C ARG A 291 -1.25 4.75 -22.34
N ALA A 292 -0.37 4.68 -21.33
CA ALA A 292 0.94 4.03 -21.42
C ALA A 292 0.84 2.62 -22.03
N ASP A 293 1.90 2.17 -22.66
CA ASP A 293 1.97 0.89 -23.41
C ASP A 293 1.56 -0.33 -22.57
N ASP A 294 1.70 -0.27 -21.23
CA ASP A 294 1.20 -1.28 -20.28
C ASP A 294 0.49 -0.63 -19.07
N PRO A 295 -0.84 -0.43 -19.13
CA PRO A 295 -1.59 0.19 -18.05
C PRO A 295 -1.57 -0.60 -16.73
N ALA A 296 -1.50 -1.94 -16.77
CA ALA A 296 -1.44 -2.77 -15.56
C ALA A 296 -0.10 -2.60 -14.84
N ARG A 297 0.98 -2.48 -15.60
CA ARG A 297 2.31 -2.22 -15.07
C ARG A 297 2.41 -0.82 -14.45
N SER A 298 1.93 0.22 -15.14
CA SER A 298 1.90 1.58 -14.59
C SER A 298 1.09 1.63 -13.29
N LEU A 299 -0.07 0.97 -13.26
CA LEU A 299 -0.89 0.85 -12.07
C LEU A 299 -0.15 0.19 -10.90
N PHE A 300 0.60 -0.89 -11.19
CA PHE A 300 1.41 -1.58 -10.20
C PHE A 300 2.49 -0.66 -9.62
N VAL A 301 3.25 0.03 -10.47
CA VAL A 301 4.34 0.92 -10.06
C VAL A 301 3.82 2.07 -9.18
N ASP A 302 2.74 2.72 -9.59
CA ASP A 302 2.14 3.84 -8.84
C ASP A 302 1.63 3.39 -7.45
N ALA A 303 1.00 2.22 -7.38
CA ALA A 303 0.55 1.65 -6.11
C ALA A 303 1.72 1.21 -5.23
N TRP A 304 2.77 0.66 -5.84
CA TRP A 304 4.00 0.26 -5.16
C TRP A 304 4.68 1.44 -4.49
N ASP A 305 4.83 2.56 -5.19
CA ASP A 305 5.39 3.80 -4.65
C ASP A 305 4.62 4.32 -3.42
N GLY A 306 3.31 4.11 -3.40
CA GLY A 306 2.47 4.43 -2.24
C GLY A 306 2.65 3.47 -1.07
N LEU A 307 2.96 2.19 -1.34
CA LEU A 307 3.05 1.15 -0.33
C LEU A 307 4.43 1.07 0.34
N VAL A 308 5.51 1.31 -0.40
CA VAL A 308 6.91 1.17 0.09
C VAL A 308 7.17 1.93 1.39
N PRO A 309 6.76 3.21 1.57
CA PRO A 309 6.99 3.92 2.83
C PRO A 309 6.33 3.24 4.05
N ILE A 310 5.17 2.61 3.85
CA ILE A 310 4.46 1.88 4.91
C ILE A 310 5.19 0.58 5.22
N LEU A 311 5.64 -0.14 4.17
CA LEU A 311 6.42 -1.37 4.31
C LEU A 311 7.73 -1.14 5.08
N GLN A 312 8.41 -0.01 4.85
CA GLN A 312 9.61 0.38 5.59
C GLN A 312 9.34 0.49 7.08
N VAL A 313 8.31 1.24 7.47
CA VAL A 313 7.90 1.41 8.87
C VAL A 313 7.54 0.06 9.51
N VAL A 314 6.78 -0.79 8.80
CA VAL A 314 6.40 -2.12 9.30
C VAL A 314 7.61 -3.04 9.41
N ALA A 315 8.54 -3.00 8.46
CA ALA A 315 9.78 -3.78 8.50
C ALA A 315 10.65 -3.42 9.70
N GLU A 316 10.76 -2.13 10.03
CA GLU A 316 11.49 -1.61 11.21
C GLU A 316 10.92 -2.15 12.54
N GLN A 317 9.62 -2.41 12.59
CA GLN A 317 8.92 -2.89 13.79
C GLN A 317 8.97 -4.43 13.95
N GLN A 318 9.49 -5.17 12.95
CA GLN A 318 9.55 -6.62 13.02
C GLN A 318 10.63 -7.09 14.02
N PRO A 319 10.27 -7.89 15.03
CA PRO A 319 11.24 -8.41 16.00
C PRO A 319 12.10 -9.54 15.43
N ASP A 320 11.69 -10.13 14.31
CA ASP A 320 12.25 -11.32 13.70
C ASP A 320 13.02 -10.95 12.43
N TYR A 321 14.30 -11.35 12.41
CA TYR A 321 15.22 -11.13 11.29
C TYR A 321 14.70 -11.69 9.96
N GLU A 322 14.18 -12.91 9.96
CA GLU A 322 13.70 -13.52 8.72
C GLU A 322 12.54 -12.72 8.11
N ARG A 323 11.65 -12.17 8.94
CA ARG A 323 10.57 -11.30 8.47
C ARG A 323 11.12 -9.97 7.95
N ALA A 324 12.03 -9.34 8.67
CA ALA A 324 12.68 -8.11 8.21
C ALA A 324 13.36 -8.31 6.85
N LEU A 325 14.05 -9.44 6.68
CA LEU A 325 14.69 -9.81 5.41
C LEU A 325 13.67 -10.02 4.28
N ARG A 326 12.53 -10.66 4.56
CA ARG A 326 11.46 -10.83 3.58
C ARG A 326 10.89 -9.49 3.12
N TYR A 327 10.63 -8.56 4.04
CA TYR A 327 10.19 -7.20 3.68
C TYR A 327 11.21 -6.48 2.81
N LEU A 328 12.50 -6.58 3.14
CA LEU A 328 13.56 -5.99 2.31
C LEU A 328 13.58 -6.57 0.90
N THR A 329 13.57 -7.89 0.77
CA THR A 329 13.59 -8.58 -0.53
C THR A 329 12.36 -8.19 -1.34
N PHE A 330 11.19 -8.12 -0.69
CA PHE A 330 9.95 -7.70 -1.30
C PHE A 330 10.02 -6.25 -1.81
N MET A 331 10.52 -5.32 -1.01
CA MET A 331 10.73 -3.92 -1.41
C MET A 331 11.75 -3.80 -2.55
N SER A 332 12.88 -4.50 -2.45
CA SER A 332 13.90 -4.50 -3.51
C SER A 332 13.37 -5.02 -4.84
N ALA A 333 12.49 -6.03 -4.81
CA ALA A 333 11.86 -6.57 -6.02
C ALA A 333 10.97 -5.52 -6.71
N GLY A 334 10.21 -4.75 -5.96
CA GLY A 334 9.40 -3.65 -6.50
C GLY A 334 10.25 -2.49 -7.02
N ASP A 335 11.32 -2.13 -6.33
CA ASP A 335 12.25 -1.09 -6.76
C ASP A 335 12.96 -1.46 -8.07
N VAL A 336 13.30 -2.74 -8.24
CA VAL A 336 13.85 -3.25 -9.51
C VAL A 336 12.82 -3.18 -10.62
N LEU A 337 11.57 -3.59 -10.37
CA LEU A 337 10.48 -3.45 -11.35
C LEU A 337 10.29 -2.00 -11.78
N ARG A 338 10.30 -1.08 -10.83
CA ARG A 338 10.21 0.35 -11.09
C ARG A 338 11.37 0.87 -11.94
N ALA A 339 12.62 0.47 -11.62
CA ALA A 339 13.79 0.87 -12.39
C ALA A 339 13.73 0.34 -13.84
N LEU A 340 13.22 -0.87 -14.03
CA LEU A 340 13.01 -1.47 -15.35
C LEU A 340 11.85 -0.82 -16.12
N ASP A 341 10.93 -0.13 -15.43
CA ASP A 341 9.83 0.60 -16.07
C ASP A 341 10.35 1.68 -17.04
N HIS A 342 11.41 2.37 -16.68
CA HIS A 342 12.03 3.39 -17.54
C HIS A 342 12.66 2.82 -18.82
N LEU A 343 12.92 1.52 -18.88
CA LEU A 343 13.49 0.86 -20.05
C LEU A 343 12.42 0.44 -21.09
N GLY A 344 11.15 0.62 -20.75
CA GLY A 344 10.02 0.34 -21.64
C GLY A 344 9.81 -1.13 -21.99
N PRO A 345 8.91 -1.42 -22.96
CA PRO A 345 8.60 -2.77 -23.41
C PRO A 345 9.81 -3.56 -23.93
N ALA A 346 10.87 -2.84 -24.25
CA ALA A 346 12.14 -3.39 -24.75
C ALA A 346 12.83 -4.33 -23.75
N ALA A 347 12.57 -4.19 -22.43
CA ALA A 347 13.12 -5.09 -21.41
C ALA A 347 12.36 -6.41 -21.28
N GLY A 348 11.25 -6.61 -22.00
CA GLY A 348 10.46 -7.85 -22.00
C GLY A 348 9.84 -8.22 -20.65
N ILE A 349 9.78 -7.28 -19.71
CA ILE A 349 9.24 -7.53 -18.37
C ILE A 349 7.76 -7.20 -18.36
N GLU A 350 6.95 -8.22 -18.13
CA GLU A 350 5.50 -8.10 -18.01
C GLU A 350 5.07 -8.36 -16.56
N VAL A 351 4.18 -7.53 -16.01
CA VAL A 351 3.50 -7.81 -14.74
C VAL A 351 2.50 -8.93 -14.99
N SER A 352 2.95 -10.17 -14.81
CA SER A 352 2.14 -11.37 -15.00
C SER A 352 1.54 -11.85 -13.68
N SER A 353 0.42 -12.58 -13.76
CA SER A 353 -0.22 -13.18 -12.58
C SER A 353 0.75 -14.11 -11.82
N ASP A 354 1.57 -14.89 -12.54
CA ASP A 354 2.55 -15.77 -11.89
C ASP A 354 3.67 -14.99 -11.21
N GLY A 355 4.11 -13.88 -11.79
CA GLY A 355 5.06 -12.95 -11.16
C GLY A 355 4.52 -12.36 -9.87
N LEU A 356 3.26 -11.89 -9.87
CA LEU A 356 2.61 -11.36 -8.68
C LEU A 356 2.44 -12.42 -7.58
N ARG A 357 2.07 -13.67 -7.92
CA ARG A 357 2.02 -14.78 -6.95
C ARG A 357 3.38 -15.05 -6.32
N ARG A 358 4.46 -15.06 -7.11
CA ARG A 358 5.83 -15.26 -6.60
C ARG A 358 6.26 -14.11 -5.69
N LEU A 359 5.96 -12.88 -6.06
CA LEU A 359 6.25 -11.71 -5.24
C LEU A 359 5.52 -11.78 -3.89
N ALA A 360 4.24 -12.11 -3.88
CA ALA A 360 3.46 -12.27 -2.66
C ALA A 360 4.04 -13.36 -1.73
N ARG A 361 4.52 -14.48 -2.29
CA ARG A 361 5.14 -15.57 -1.53
C ARG A 361 6.50 -15.21 -0.91
N ILE A 362 7.18 -14.17 -1.40
CA ILE A 362 8.37 -13.64 -0.71
C ILE A 362 7.95 -13.08 0.67
N LEU A 363 6.82 -12.41 0.73
CA LEU A 363 6.32 -11.81 1.97
C LEU A 363 5.75 -12.88 2.92
N ILE A 364 4.99 -13.85 2.41
CA ILE A 364 4.37 -14.95 3.18
C ILE A 364 4.59 -16.29 2.46
N PRO A 365 5.69 -16.99 2.75
CA PRO A 365 6.07 -18.23 2.03
C PRO A 365 5.09 -19.39 2.20
N ASP A 366 4.45 -19.49 3.38
CA ASP A 366 3.68 -20.65 3.80
C ASP A 366 2.16 -20.44 3.72
N ASP A 367 1.69 -19.34 3.08
CA ASP A 367 0.26 -19.12 2.93
C ASP A 367 -0.34 -20.08 1.90
N ALA A 368 -1.38 -20.80 2.32
CA ALA A 368 -2.09 -21.74 1.47
C ALA A 368 -3.07 -21.04 0.50
N GLU A 369 -3.40 -19.76 0.75
CA GLU A 369 -4.28 -18.97 -0.09
C GLU A 369 -3.58 -18.54 -1.39
N ASP A 370 -4.31 -18.52 -2.51
CA ASP A 370 -3.82 -17.90 -3.73
C ASP A 370 -3.84 -16.37 -3.55
N PRO A 371 -2.69 -15.67 -3.59
CA PRO A 371 -2.62 -14.21 -3.41
C PRO A 371 -3.44 -13.42 -4.43
N LEU A 372 -3.82 -14.03 -5.55
CA LEU A 372 -4.62 -13.41 -6.58
C LEU A 372 -6.09 -13.86 -6.55
N GLN A 373 -6.49 -14.59 -5.51
CA GLN A 373 -7.90 -14.94 -5.36
C GLN A 373 -8.70 -13.68 -5.02
N HIS A 374 -9.63 -13.36 -5.90
CA HIS A 374 -10.49 -12.20 -5.79
C HIS A 374 -11.95 -12.65 -5.70
N GLY A 375 -12.65 -12.17 -4.68
CA GLY A 375 -14.08 -12.41 -4.49
C GLY A 375 -14.86 -11.09 -4.50
N ASP A 376 -16.15 -11.17 -4.86
CA ASP A 376 -17.10 -10.06 -4.70
C ASP A 376 -17.74 -10.07 -3.30
N ASP A 377 -17.43 -11.08 -2.48
CA ASP A 377 -17.93 -11.21 -1.12
C ASP A 377 -17.24 -10.22 -0.17
N VAL A 378 -17.91 -9.90 0.92
CA VAL A 378 -17.34 -9.04 1.96
C VAL A 378 -16.22 -9.76 2.68
N ASP A 379 -15.03 -9.17 2.70
CA ASP A 379 -13.85 -9.66 3.42
C ASP A 379 -13.74 -8.95 4.79
N PRO A 380 -14.05 -9.65 5.91
CA PRO A 380 -14.00 -9.06 7.25
C PRO A 380 -12.58 -8.66 7.67
N GLU A 381 -11.55 -9.39 7.18
CA GLU A 381 -10.16 -9.08 7.47
C GLU A 381 -9.73 -7.79 6.75
N LEU A 382 -10.09 -7.64 5.48
CA LEU A 382 -9.84 -6.41 4.72
C LEU A 382 -10.53 -5.20 5.39
N ARG A 383 -11.80 -5.33 5.79
CA ARG A 383 -12.51 -4.27 6.51
C ARG A 383 -11.78 -3.84 7.77
N LYS A 384 -11.36 -4.82 8.59
CA LYS A 384 -10.58 -4.58 9.81
C LYS A 384 -9.25 -3.90 9.51
N SER A 385 -8.52 -4.37 8.50
CA SER A 385 -7.22 -3.83 8.07
C SER A 385 -7.28 -2.38 7.64
N LEU A 386 -8.43 -1.95 7.13
CA LEU A 386 -8.67 -0.59 6.64
C LEU A 386 -9.47 0.28 7.62
N GLY A 387 -9.74 -0.20 8.83
CA GLY A 387 -10.40 0.57 9.89
C GLY A 387 -11.93 0.69 9.76
N PHE A 388 -12.60 -0.21 9.02
CA PHE A 388 -14.06 -0.19 8.83
C PHE A 388 -14.83 -1.04 9.85
N GLY A 389 -14.20 -1.73 10.75
CA GLY A 389 -14.90 -2.60 11.73
C GLY A 389 -15.60 -3.82 11.11
N ALA A 390 -16.65 -4.32 11.78
CA ALA A 390 -17.39 -5.50 11.34
C ALA A 390 -18.15 -5.25 10.01
N PRO A 391 -18.41 -6.31 9.21
CA PRO A 391 -19.31 -6.21 8.06
C PRO A 391 -20.67 -5.63 8.43
N LEU A 392 -21.26 -4.88 7.51
CA LEU A 392 -22.63 -4.40 7.67
C LEU A 392 -23.60 -5.58 7.76
N PRO A 393 -24.75 -5.42 8.43
CA PRO A 393 -25.80 -6.43 8.41
C PRO A 393 -26.16 -6.82 6.98
N PRO A 394 -26.34 -8.12 6.68
CA PRO A 394 -26.63 -8.57 5.33
C PRO A 394 -27.91 -7.90 4.79
N PRO A 395 -28.00 -7.71 3.46
CA PRO A 395 -29.21 -7.18 2.84
C PRO A 395 -30.41 -8.10 3.18
N GLN A 396 -31.59 -7.49 3.32
CA GLN A 396 -32.79 -8.29 3.59
C GLN A 396 -33.07 -9.19 2.38
N ALA A 397 -33.10 -10.53 2.61
CA ALA A 397 -33.44 -11.48 1.58
C ALA A 397 -34.94 -11.32 1.23
N PHE A 398 -35.21 -10.83 0.03
CA PHE A 398 -36.56 -10.72 -0.49
C PHE A 398 -36.87 -11.99 -1.29
N ASN A 399 -37.65 -12.90 -0.70
CA ASN A 399 -38.24 -14.00 -1.45
C ASN A 399 -39.33 -13.44 -2.37
N ASP A 400 -39.09 -13.45 -3.67
CA ASP A 400 -40.01 -12.96 -4.72
C ASP A 400 -41.33 -13.76 -4.83
N ALA A 401 -41.59 -14.73 -3.96
CA ALA A 401 -42.59 -15.78 -4.19
C ALA A 401 -44.01 -15.50 -3.68
N SER A 402 -44.35 -14.33 -3.13
CA SER A 402 -45.73 -14.11 -2.69
C SER A 402 -46.18 -12.64 -2.62
N PHE A 403 -46.36 -12.01 -3.78
CA PHE A 403 -47.05 -10.72 -3.83
C PHE A 403 -48.41 -10.85 -4.54
N ASN A 404 -49.48 -11.03 -3.75
CA ASN A 404 -50.84 -10.70 -4.18
C ASN A 404 -51.14 -9.26 -3.77
N ASP A 405 -51.39 -8.42 -4.73
CA ASP A 405 -51.58 -6.95 -4.73
C ASP A 405 -52.77 -6.48 -3.81
N ALA A 406 -53.55 -7.40 -3.24
CA ALA A 406 -54.78 -7.10 -2.52
C ALA A 406 -54.60 -6.60 -1.07
N SER A 407 -53.44 -6.78 -0.47
CA SER A 407 -53.21 -6.41 0.96
C SER A 407 -52.75 -4.96 1.16
N PHE A 408 -52.44 -4.24 0.10
CA PHE A 408 -51.81 -2.92 0.20
C PHE A 408 -52.78 -1.77 0.52
N ASN A 409 -54.07 -1.91 0.18
CA ASN A 409 -55.02 -0.82 0.32
C ASN A 409 -55.57 -0.65 1.78
N HIS A 410 -55.33 -1.60 2.65
CA HIS A 410 -55.86 -1.54 4.02
C HIS A 410 -54.92 -0.87 5.05
N ILE A 411 -53.66 -0.74 4.76
CA ILE A 411 -52.70 -0.19 5.75
C ILE A 411 -52.73 1.34 5.82
N PHE A 412 -53.17 2.02 4.75
CA PHE A 412 -53.19 3.48 4.68
C PHE A 412 -54.40 4.16 5.35
N ALA A 413 -55.44 3.42 5.72
CA ALA A 413 -56.67 4.01 6.25
C ALA A 413 -56.65 4.27 7.77
N MET A 414 -55.68 3.72 8.53
CA MET A 414 -55.65 3.85 10.01
C MET A 414 -54.62 4.80 10.58
N ASP A 415 -53.65 5.28 9.76
CA ASP A 415 -52.50 6.07 10.26
C ASP A 415 -52.82 7.56 10.53
N TRP A 416 -54.03 8.01 10.29
CA TRP A 416 -54.41 9.44 10.53
C TRP A 416 -54.75 9.75 12.01
N PHE A 417 -55.01 8.76 12.85
CA PHE A 417 -55.53 9.01 14.22
C PHE A 417 -54.48 8.90 15.33
N PHE A 418 -53.24 8.53 15.08
CA PHE A 418 -52.22 8.49 16.13
C PHE A 418 -51.05 9.42 15.83
N PRO A 419 -50.73 10.37 16.72
CA PRO A 419 -49.54 11.18 16.56
C PRO A 419 -48.31 10.29 16.65
N ARG A 420 -47.50 10.25 15.59
CA ARG A 420 -46.19 9.58 15.56
C ARG A 420 -45.21 10.22 16.53
N ALA A 421 -45.38 9.96 17.79
CA ALA A 421 -44.35 10.18 18.80
C ALA A 421 -44.08 8.84 19.46
N VAL A 422 -42.84 8.31 19.28
CA VAL A 422 -42.35 7.07 19.89
C VAL A 422 -42.45 5.84 18.97
N ALA A 423 -41.56 5.77 17.99
CA ALA A 423 -40.86 4.56 17.50
C ALA A 423 -39.90 4.89 16.35
N ALA A 424 -38.96 5.80 16.59
CA ALA A 424 -37.95 6.19 15.57
C ALA A 424 -36.83 5.14 15.39
N ASP A 425 -36.86 4.02 16.10
CA ASP A 425 -35.78 3.06 16.17
C ASP A 425 -35.92 1.81 15.29
N VAL A 426 -37.09 1.56 14.72
CA VAL A 426 -37.30 0.37 13.85
C VAL A 426 -37.87 0.83 12.52
N LEU A 427 -37.10 0.63 11.44
CA LEU A 427 -37.58 0.88 10.09
C LEU A 427 -38.60 -0.20 9.68
N ASP A 428 -39.79 0.21 9.23
CA ASP A 428 -40.84 -0.72 8.81
C ASP A 428 -40.39 -1.50 7.56
N SER A 429 -40.35 -2.83 7.68
CA SER A 429 -39.97 -3.74 6.60
C SER A 429 -40.86 -3.62 5.38
N ALA A 430 -42.13 -3.21 5.53
CA ALA A 430 -43.05 -2.96 4.41
C ALA A 430 -42.62 -1.71 3.61
N VAL A 431 -42.15 -0.67 4.31
CA VAL A 431 -41.59 0.54 3.67
C VAL A 431 -40.35 0.20 2.86
N VAL A 432 -39.42 -0.60 3.44
CA VAL A 432 -38.21 -1.03 2.74
C VAL A 432 -38.55 -1.85 1.49
N ARG A 433 -39.43 -2.86 1.62
CA ARG A 433 -39.88 -3.65 0.46
C ARG A 433 -40.49 -2.78 -0.63
N LYS A 434 -41.33 -1.80 -0.27
CA LYS A 434 -41.92 -0.88 -1.21
C LYS A 434 -40.85 -0.07 -1.95
N LEU A 435 -39.92 0.55 -1.22
CA LEU A 435 -38.82 1.33 -1.80
C LEU A 435 -37.89 0.50 -2.70
N ASN A 436 -37.59 -0.76 -2.30
CA ASN A 436 -36.78 -1.66 -3.10
C ASN A 436 -37.44 -2.12 -4.40
N ASN A 437 -38.75 -1.94 -4.53
CA ASN A 437 -39.51 -2.26 -5.76
C ASN A 437 -40.00 -1.01 -6.51
N TRP A 438 -39.57 0.19 -6.15
CA TRP A 438 -40.14 1.42 -6.67
C TRP A 438 -39.15 2.20 -7.53
N VAL A 439 -39.56 2.49 -8.76
CA VAL A 439 -38.93 3.51 -9.62
C VAL A 439 -39.74 4.78 -9.50
N PRO A 440 -39.24 5.82 -8.80
CA PRO A 440 -40.02 7.03 -8.54
C PRO A 440 -40.20 7.87 -9.81
N LYS A 441 -41.41 8.43 -9.96
CA LYS A 441 -41.79 9.39 -11.01
C LYS A 441 -42.10 10.75 -10.35
N SER A 442 -42.12 11.82 -11.15
CA SER A 442 -42.38 13.18 -10.64
C SER A 442 -43.67 13.30 -9.82
N GLY A 443 -44.71 12.53 -10.13
CA GLY A 443 -45.97 12.49 -9.36
C GLY A 443 -45.92 11.78 -8.03
N ASP A 444 -44.84 11.04 -7.73
CA ASP A 444 -44.72 10.21 -6.54
C ASP A 444 -44.04 10.92 -5.36
N MET A 445 -43.54 12.15 -5.56
CA MET A 445 -42.58 12.79 -4.66
C MET A 445 -43.13 13.02 -3.25
N ASP A 446 -44.42 13.34 -3.13
CA ASP A 446 -45.04 13.57 -1.82
C ASP A 446 -45.08 12.32 -0.94
N VAL A 447 -44.99 11.13 -1.53
CA VAL A 447 -44.97 9.85 -0.81
C VAL A 447 -43.54 9.27 -0.76
N TYR A 448 -42.84 9.27 -1.88
CA TYR A 448 -41.52 8.66 -2.01
C TYR A 448 -40.48 9.36 -1.12
N LEU A 449 -40.36 10.68 -1.19
CA LEU A 449 -39.29 11.42 -0.50
C LEU A 449 -39.39 11.35 1.03
N PRO A 450 -40.58 11.44 1.68
CA PRO A 450 -40.68 11.20 3.12
C PRO A 450 -40.22 9.81 3.54
N MET A 451 -40.52 8.76 2.75
CA MET A 451 -40.07 7.39 3.04
C MET A 451 -38.56 7.26 2.93
N VAL A 452 -37.92 7.82 1.88
CA VAL A 452 -36.45 7.80 1.76
C VAL A 452 -35.79 8.64 2.84
N ARG A 453 -36.39 9.79 3.21
CA ARG A 453 -35.90 10.59 4.34
C ARG A 453 -35.88 9.78 5.64
N ASP A 454 -36.90 8.99 5.88
CA ASP A 454 -36.97 8.15 7.09
C ASP A 454 -35.93 7.02 7.05
N VAL A 455 -35.64 6.43 5.87
CA VAL A 455 -34.49 5.52 5.68
C VAL A 455 -33.18 6.21 6.04
N LEU A 456 -32.90 7.40 5.49
CA LEU A 456 -31.66 8.13 5.77
C LEU A 456 -31.53 8.51 7.25
N ARG A 457 -32.65 8.90 7.90
CA ARG A 457 -32.67 9.18 9.37
C ARG A 457 -32.34 7.95 10.18
N HIS A 458 -32.95 6.83 9.85
CA HIS A 458 -32.71 5.55 10.52
C HIS A 458 -31.24 5.15 10.40
N VAL A 459 -30.68 5.12 9.18
CA VAL A 459 -29.30 4.77 8.92
C VAL A 459 -28.31 5.69 9.68
N VAL A 460 -28.55 7.01 9.66
CA VAL A 460 -27.72 7.96 10.44
C VAL A 460 -27.82 7.68 11.94
N SER A 461 -29.03 7.38 12.44
CA SER A 461 -29.23 7.07 13.86
C SER A 461 -28.50 5.81 14.28
N GLU A 462 -28.56 4.74 13.46
CA GLU A 462 -27.80 3.49 13.68
C GLU A 462 -26.30 3.77 13.71
N GLN A 463 -25.78 4.49 12.72
CA GLN A 463 -24.36 4.76 12.60
C GLN A 463 -23.83 5.56 13.82
N LEU A 464 -24.57 6.60 14.24
CA LEU A 464 -24.21 7.42 15.40
C LEU A 464 -24.30 6.67 16.75
N LYS A 465 -25.07 5.56 16.83
CA LYS A 465 -25.13 4.71 18.02
C LYS A 465 -24.00 3.68 18.04
N ALA A 466 -23.54 3.23 16.87
CA ALA A 466 -22.52 2.21 16.73
C ALA A 466 -21.10 2.74 16.92
N ASN A 467 -20.88 4.02 16.67
CA ASN A 467 -19.55 4.62 16.56
C ASN A 467 -19.32 5.79 17.54
N GLU A 468 -18.04 6.13 17.72
CA GLU A 468 -17.56 7.09 18.70
C GLU A 468 -17.55 8.55 18.20
N LEU A 469 -18.36 8.90 17.19
CA LEU A 469 -18.43 10.28 16.74
C LEU A 469 -18.99 11.18 17.87
N THR A 470 -18.23 12.20 18.29
CA THR A 470 -18.62 13.08 19.37
C THR A 470 -19.93 13.84 19.06
N GLY A 471 -20.78 14.04 20.06
CA GLY A 471 -22.12 14.61 19.90
C GLY A 471 -22.20 15.96 19.21
N GLU A 472 -21.12 16.77 19.29
CA GLU A 472 -21.03 18.06 18.59
C GLU A 472 -21.07 17.93 17.07
N PHE A 473 -20.57 16.79 16.52
CA PHE A 473 -20.51 16.51 15.10
C PHE A 473 -21.75 15.76 14.56
N HIS A 474 -22.63 15.25 15.41
CA HIS A 474 -23.80 14.46 14.99
C HIS A 474 -24.70 15.18 13.99
N LYS A 475 -24.92 16.50 14.18
CA LYS A 475 -25.73 17.29 13.26
C LYS A 475 -25.03 17.45 11.90
N VAL A 476 -23.71 17.68 11.92
CA VAL A 476 -22.91 17.83 10.69
C VAL A 476 -22.94 16.54 9.88
N PHE A 477 -22.77 15.38 10.55
CA PHE A 477 -22.83 14.07 9.91
C PHE A 477 -24.20 13.78 9.29
N ARG A 478 -25.30 14.07 10.01
CA ARG A 478 -26.65 13.95 9.44
C ARG A 478 -26.81 14.76 8.17
N TRP A 479 -26.44 16.03 8.19
CA TRP A 479 -26.56 16.91 7.03
C TRP A 479 -25.65 16.46 5.88
N LEU A 480 -24.47 15.93 6.19
CA LEU A 480 -23.54 15.36 5.23
C LEU A 480 -24.16 14.19 4.46
N VAL A 481 -24.70 13.18 5.17
CA VAL A 481 -25.28 11.98 4.54
C VAL A 481 -26.47 12.35 3.63
N PHE A 482 -27.37 13.20 4.10
CA PHE A 482 -28.52 13.67 3.33
C PHE A 482 -28.12 14.44 2.07
N ALA A 483 -27.15 15.34 2.21
CA ALA A 483 -26.67 16.14 1.09
C ALA A 483 -25.88 15.32 0.08
N ALA A 484 -25.11 14.32 0.55
CA ALA A 484 -24.40 13.40 -0.31
C ALA A 484 -25.38 12.54 -1.15
N ALA A 485 -26.36 11.91 -0.51
CA ALA A 485 -27.39 11.16 -1.23
C ALA A 485 -28.14 12.03 -2.27
N TRP A 486 -28.40 13.31 -1.91
CA TRP A 486 -28.97 14.24 -2.86
C TRP A 486 -28.05 14.55 -4.03
N GLN A 487 -26.76 14.80 -3.76
CA GLN A 487 -25.77 15.12 -4.79
C GLN A 487 -25.54 13.94 -5.74
N GLU A 488 -25.50 12.72 -5.20
CA GLU A 488 -25.14 11.51 -5.97
C GLU A 488 -26.29 11.02 -6.86
N SER A 489 -27.52 10.99 -6.36
CA SER A 489 -28.62 10.34 -7.08
C SER A 489 -29.96 11.05 -7.02
N CYS A 490 -30.05 12.21 -6.35
CA CYS A 490 -31.33 12.78 -5.98
C CYS A 490 -32.21 11.80 -5.18
N TRP A 491 -31.59 11.03 -4.26
CA TRP A 491 -32.22 10.01 -3.41
C TRP A 491 -32.84 8.83 -4.16
N ARG A 492 -32.37 8.52 -5.39
CA ARG A 492 -32.87 7.41 -6.19
C ARG A 492 -31.99 6.18 -6.07
N GLN A 493 -32.57 5.03 -5.70
CA GLN A 493 -31.90 3.73 -5.77
C GLN A 493 -32.08 3.09 -7.15
N PHE A 494 -33.24 3.28 -7.77
CA PHE A 494 -33.63 2.62 -9.02
C PHE A 494 -34.07 3.62 -10.08
N VAL A 495 -33.89 3.18 -11.34
CA VAL A 495 -34.36 3.85 -12.55
C VAL A 495 -35.05 2.83 -13.47
N ALA A 496 -35.88 3.31 -14.38
CA ALA A 496 -36.42 2.47 -15.43
C ALA A 496 -35.46 2.43 -16.62
N GLN A 497 -35.14 1.22 -17.09
CA GLN A 497 -34.40 1.00 -18.34
C GLN A 497 -35.09 -0.11 -19.13
N ASN A 498 -35.56 0.20 -20.34
CA ASN A 498 -36.34 -0.76 -21.17
C ASN A 498 -37.53 -1.37 -20.37
N ASP A 499 -38.30 -0.51 -19.70
CA ASP A 499 -39.44 -0.84 -18.84
C ASP A 499 -39.14 -1.79 -17.68
N LYS A 500 -37.86 -2.04 -17.39
CA LYS A 500 -37.42 -2.82 -16.25
C LYS A 500 -36.81 -1.92 -15.17
N ARG A 501 -37.07 -2.27 -13.90
CA ARG A 501 -36.41 -1.66 -12.75
C ARG A 501 -34.96 -2.13 -12.72
N VAL A 502 -34.04 -1.20 -12.74
CA VAL A 502 -32.60 -1.46 -12.58
C VAL A 502 -32.00 -0.53 -11.52
N PRO A 503 -30.93 -0.94 -10.84
CA PRO A 503 -30.19 -0.02 -9.98
C PRO A 503 -29.70 1.18 -10.78
N MET A 504 -29.80 2.37 -10.19
CA MET A 504 -29.21 3.57 -10.80
C MET A 504 -27.71 3.40 -10.94
N ARG A 505 -27.15 3.70 -12.12
CA ARG A 505 -25.70 3.60 -12.38
C ARG A 505 -25.19 4.87 -13.02
N SER A 506 -23.97 5.30 -12.62
CA SER A 506 -23.21 6.34 -13.30
C SER A 506 -22.46 5.79 -14.51
N GLY A 507 -21.84 6.66 -15.30
CA GLY A 507 -20.94 6.27 -16.38
C GLY A 507 -19.67 5.55 -15.91
N SER A 508 -19.26 5.75 -14.65
CA SER A 508 -18.14 5.06 -13.98
C SER A 508 -18.54 3.75 -13.31
N GLY A 509 -19.82 3.36 -13.38
CA GLY A 509 -20.31 2.12 -12.78
C GLY A 509 -20.74 2.23 -11.32
N ASP A 510 -20.78 3.44 -10.74
CA ASP A 510 -21.24 3.67 -9.36
C ASP A 510 -22.72 3.33 -9.22
N ILE A 511 -23.13 2.75 -8.08
CA ILE A 511 -24.43 2.09 -7.94
C ILE A 511 -25.29 2.75 -6.85
N GLY A 512 -26.56 2.91 -7.15
CA GLY A 512 -27.64 3.18 -6.19
C GLY A 512 -27.70 4.59 -5.66
N MET A 513 -28.38 4.75 -4.52
CA MET A 513 -28.68 6.06 -3.95
C MET A 513 -27.41 6.84 -3.55
N MET A 514 -26.40 6.15 -3.05
CA MET A 514 -25.14 6.73 -2.61
C MET A 514 -24.04 6.66 -3.67
N GLN A 515 -24.33 6.12 -4.87
CA GLN A 515 -23.39 6.00 -5.99
C GLN A 515 -22.03 5.41 -5.57
N ILE A 516 -22.08 4.18 -5.03
CA ILE A 516 -20.90 3.45 -4.57
C ILE A 516 -20.34 2.61 -5.70
N ASN A 517 -19.05 2.80 -6.03
CA ASN A 517 -18.40 2.02 -7.07
C ASN A 517 -18.02 0.62 -6.56
N PRO A 518 -18.55 -0.46 -7.15
CA PRO A 518 -18.30 -1.82 -6.66
C PRO A 518 -16.85 -2.29 -6.85
N LYS A 519 -16.14 -1.78 -7.87
CA LYS A 519 -14.72 -2.11 -8.07
C LYS A 519 -13.83 -1.36 -7.05
N VAL A 520 -14.14 -0.08 -6.78
CA VAL A 520 -13.39 0.72 -5.78
C VAL A 520 -13.57 0.15 -4.37
N TRP A 521 -14.79 -0.29 -4.03
CA TRP A 521 -15.15 -0.78 -2.70
C TRP A 521 -15.26 -2.31 -2.62
N ARG A 522 -14.65 -3.04 -3.57
CA ARG A 522 -14.63 -4.51 -3.62
C ARG A 522 -14.11 -5.10 -2.30
N GLY A 523 -14.78 -6.15 -1.82
CA GLY A 523 -14.46 -6.83 -0.57
C GLY A 523 -14.89 -6.07 0.69
N LEU A 524 -15.36 -4.81 0.59
CA LEU A 524 -15.81 -4.03 1.74
C LEU A 524 -17.33 -4.05 1.91
N TYR A 525 -18.07 -4.17 0.81
CA TYR A 525 -19.54 -4.17 0.83
C TYR A 525 -20.12 -5.25 -0.10
N ASP A 526 -21.26 -5.83 0.32
CA ASP A 526 -21.99 -6.81 -0.47
C ASP A 526 -22.57 -6.20 -1.74
N LEU A 527 -22.23 -6.78 -2.87
CA LEU A 527 -22.61 -6.27 -4.19
C LEU A 527 -24.12 -6.35 -4.44
N GLN A 528 -24.78 -7.40 -3.94
CA GLN A 528 -26.23 -7.56 -4.11
C GLN A 528 -26.97 -6.54 -3.24
N GLY A 529 -26.50 -6.30 -2.02
CA GLY A 529 -27.01 -5.25 -1.14
C GLY A 529 -26.87 -3.85 -1.76
N LEU A 530 -25.71 -3.52 -2.31
CA LEU A 530 -25.50 -2.25 -2.99
C LEU A 530 -26.46 -2.05 -4.16
N ARG A 531 -26.75 -3.12 -4.91
CA ARG A 531 -27.62 -3.07 -6.11
C ARG A 531 -29.10 -3.00 -5.74
N TRP A 532 -29.55 -3.84 -4.82
CA TRP A 532 -30.97 -4.15 -4.70
C TRP A 532 -31.62 -3.75 -3.38
N ASP A 533 -30.84 -3.28 -2.39
CA ASP A 533 -31.34 -2.83 -1.11
C ASP A 533 -30.98 -1.37 -0.83
N ILE A 534 -31.99 -0.48 -0.85
CA ILE A 534 -31.81 0.94 -0.61
C ILE A 534 -31.25 1.24 0.78
N VAL A 535 -31.60 0.44 1.80
CA VAL A 535 -31.12 0.59 3.18
C VAL A 535 -29.66 0.17 3.26
N TYR A 536 -29.29 -0.95 2.63
CA TYR A 536 -27.91 -1.39 2.58
C TYR A 536 -27.01 -0.39 1.85
N ASN A 537 -27.46 0.12 0.71
CA ASN A 537 -26.74 1.15 -0.05
C ASN A 537 -26.55 2.44 0.77
N ALA A 538 -27.59 2.88 1.50
CA ALA A 538 -27.52 4.02 2.41
C ALA A 538 -26.54 3.79 3.57
N ARG A 539 -26.55 2.59 4.19
CA ARG A 539 -25.62 2.20 5.26
C ARG A 539 -24.17 2.22 4.77
N ALA A 540 -23.90 1.62 3.62
CA ALA A 540 -22.56 1.61 3.03
C ALA A 540 -22.05 3.04 2.74
N GLY A 541 -22.91 3.91 2.17
CA GLY A 541 -22.54 5.30 1.95
C GLY A 541 -22.31 6.08 3.25
N ALA A 542 -23.11 5.84 4.28
CA ALA A 542 -22.94 6.49 5.59
C ALA A 542 -21.66 6.01 6.27
N ASP A 543 -21.35 4.72 6.23
CA ASP A 543 -20.12 4.12 6.76
C ASP A 543 -18.87 4.74 6.12
N ILE A 544 -18.84 4.87 4.79
CA ILE A 544 -17.76 5.53 4.04
C ILE A 544 -17.64 7.00 4.44
N LEU A 545 -18.75 7.74 4.49
CA LEU A 545 -18.75 9.15 4.83
C LEU A 545 -18.29 9.40 6.27
N GLU A 546 -18.68 8.55 7.22
CA GLU A 546 -18.20 8.62 8.59
C GLU A 546 -16.71 8.35 8.69
N HIS A 547 -16.23 7.29 8.04
CA HIS A 547 -14.80 6.98 7.98
C HIS A 547 -13.99 8.19 7.44
N HIS A 548 -14.48 8.83 6.37
CA HIS A 548 -13.83 10.02 5.83
C HIS A 548 -13.94 11.23 6.76
N MET A 549 -15.07 11.38 7.46
CA MET A 549 -15.24 12.47 8.41
C MET A 549 -14.30 12.33 9.61
N ILE A 550 -14.16 11.13 10.17
CA ILE A 550 -13.29 10.89 11.33
C ILE A 550 -11.82 11.01 10.94
N ASN A 551 -11.38 10.26 9.95
CA ASN A 551 -9.95 10.10 9.67
C ASN A 551 -9.35 11.27 8.87
N TYR A 552 -10.14 11.92 8.01
CA TYR A 552 -9.63 12.98 7.14
C TYR A 552 -10.15 14.36 7.54
N ALA A 553 -11.43 14.54 7.78
CA ALA A 553 -11.94 15.87 8.11
C ALA A 553 -11.58 16.27 9.55
N ILE A 554 -11.91 15.45 10.54
CA ILE A 554 -11.62 15.70 11.96
C ILE A 554 -10.13 15.44 12.23
N GLY A 555 -9.62 14.28 11.82
CA GLY A 555 -8.22 13.86 12.06
C GLY A 555 -7.18 14.80 11.46
N LYS A 556 -7.50 15.48 10.34
CA LYS A 556 -6.63 16.51 9.73
C LYS A 556 -6.97 17.93 10.22
N GLY A 557 -7.91 18.11 11.15
CA GLY A 557 -8.24 19.40 11.76
C GLY A 557 -8.86 20.40 10.80
N GLU A 558 -9.66 19.98 9.81
CA GLU A 558 -10.20 20.86 8.78
C GLU A 558 -11.09 21.99 9.35
N HIS A 559 -11.89 21.72 10.38
CA HIS A 559 -12.69 22.73 11.06
C HIS A 559 -11.84 23.77 11.81
N GLN A 560 -10.68 23.35 12.34
CA GLN A 560 -9.71 24.24 13.00
C GLN A 560 -8.97 25.10 11.96
N THR A 561 -8.53 24.49 10.87
CA THR A 561 -7.81 25.17 9.77
C THR A 561 -8.67 26.27 9.13
N THR A 562 -9.98 26.06 8.98
CA THR A 562 -10.89 26.99 8.31
C THR A 562 -11.69 27.88 9.28
N GLY A 563 -11.72 27.56 10.57
CA GLY A 563 -12.57 28.21 11.56
C GLY A 563 -14.07 27.92 11.39
N ALA A 564 -14.45 26.92 10.58
CA ALA A 564 -15.85 26.63 10.25
C ALA A 564 -16.17 25.14 10.38
N ILE A 565 -17.17 24.78 11.18
CA ILE A 565 -17.56 23.38 11.40
C ILE A 565 -18.08 22.69 10.13
N ASP A 566 -18.69 23.46 9.21
CA ASP A 566 -19.19 22.94 7.93
C ASP A 566 -18.08 22.43 7.01
N SER A 567 -16.81 22.80 7.28
CA SER A 567 -15.65 22.28 6.58
C SER A 567 -15.48 20.78 6.76
N LEU A 568 -15.97 20.20 7.86
CA LEU A 568 -15.96 18.75 8.08
C LEU A 568 -16.81 18.05 7.02
N ALA A 569 -18.01 18.54 6.73
CA ALA A 569 -18.86 17.94 5.69
C ALA A 569 -18.26 18.13 4.29
N ARG A 570 -17.70 19.30 3.99
CA ARG A 570 -17.05 19.58 2.70
C ARG A 570 -15.84 18.70 2.47
N SER A 571 -15.03 18.50 3.51
CA SER A 571 -13.84 17.66 3.50
C SER A 571 -14.20 16.19 3.32
N ALA A 572 -15.13 15.67 4.14
CA ALA A 572 -15.58 14.28 4.06
C ALA A 572 -16.19 13.96 2.68
N TYR A 573 -17.01 14.86 2.13
CA TYR A 573 -17.58 14.68 0.80
C TYR A 573 -16.52 14.77 -0.32
N ALA A 574 -15.56 15.68 -0.23
CA ALA A 574 -14.48 15.77 -1.21
C ALA A 574 -13.64 14.47 -1.23
N ALA A 575 -13.39 13.86 -0.07
CA ALA A 575 -12.76 12.56 0.05
C ALA A 575 -13.63 11.42 -0.49
N TYR A 576 -14.93 11.43 -0.21
CA TYR A 576 -15.91 10.47 -0.72
C TYR A 576 -15.94 10.44 -2.24
N ASN A 577 -16.13 11.61 -2.85
CA ASN A 577 -16.25 11.75 -4.29
C ASN A 577 -14.92 11.57 -5.04
N GLY A 578 -13.82 12.13 -4.51
CA GLY A 578 -12.51 12.19 -5.19
C GLY A 578 -11.46 11.20 -4.69
N GLY A 579 -11.72 10.50 -3.60
CA GLY A 579 -10.76 9.67 -2.87
C GLY A 579 -10.13 10.39 -1.68
N PRO A 580 -9.57 9.63 -0.73
CA PRO A 580 -9.06 10.15 0.54
C PRO A 580 -8.11 11.34 0.41
N ARG A 581 -7.19 11.30 -0.54
CA ARG A 581 -6.22 12.40 -0.81
C ARG A 581 -6.86 13.71 -1.26
N GLN A 582 -8.16 13.71 -1.62
CA GLN A 582 -8.89 14.88 -2.05
C GLN A 582 -9.66 15.59 -0.91
N TYR A 583 -9.49 15.18 0.35
CA TYR A 583 -10.22 15.72 1.51
C TYR A 583 -10.24 17.26 1.60
N ASN A 584 -9.17 17.92 1.16
CA ASN A 584 -9.05 19.39 1.18
C ASN A 584 -9.28 20.06 -0.20
N ARG A 585 -9.76 19.28 -1.21
CA ARG A 585 -9.98 19.74 -2.59
C ARG A 585 -10.84 21.00 -2.67
N TYR A 586 -11.86 21.10 -1.84
CA TYR A 586 -12.80 22.20 -1.83
C TYR A 586 -12.17 23.58 -1.55
N ARG A 587 -10.98 23.64 -0.94
CA ARG A 587 -10.26 24.85 -0.59
C ARG A 587 -8.92 25.03 -1.33
N ARG A 588 -8.44 24.04 -2.06
CA ARG A 588 -7.18 24.12 -2.79
C ARG A 588 -7.30 25.00 -4.04
N ALA A 589 -6.31 25.86 -4.25
CA ALA A 589 -6.24 26.73 -5.43
C ALA A 589 -6.02 25.93 -6.73
N ASP A 590 -5.20 24.88 -6.68
CA ASP A 590 -4.81 23.98 -7.78
C ASP A 590 -5.85 22.90 -8.10
N ALA A 591 -6.95 22.80 -7.36
CA ALA A 591 -7.99 21.83 -7.64
C ALA A 591 -8.64 22.05 -9.01
N SER A 592 -8.95 20.94 -9.72
CA SER A 592 -9.54 21.00 -11.06
C SER A 592 -10.88 21.76 -11.07
N ALA A 593 -11.20 22.41 -12.19
CA ALA A 593 -12.45 23.13 -12.36
C ALA A 593 -13.69 22.22 -12.13
N ARG A 594 -13.61 20.95 -12.60
CA ARG A 594 -14.65 19.94 -12.38
C ARG A 594 -14.82 19.64 -10.88
N GLY A 595 -13.72 19.40 -10.15
CA GLY A 595 -13.74 19.13 -8.71
C GLY A 595 -14.34 20.30 -7.92
N LYS A 596 -13.91 21.52 -8.20
CA LYS A 596 -14.47 22.75 -7.58
C LYS A 596 -15.97 22.89 -7.82
N LYS A 597 -16.44 22.59 -9.03
CA LYS A 597 -17.87 22.64 -9.36
C LYS A 597 -18.68 21.61 -8.57
N VAL A 598 -18.16 20.37 -8.46
CA VAL A 598 -18.81 19.28 -7.69
C VAL A 598 -18.90 19.67 -6.21
N ASP A 599 -17.81 20.17 -5.61
CA ASP A 599 -17.76 20.58 -4.20
C ASP A 599 -18.70 21.77 -3.92
N ALA A 600 -18.84 22.72 -4.84
CA ALA A 600 -19.76 23.83 -4.73
C ALA A 600 -21.23 23.37 -4.78
N LEU A 601 -21.59 22.49 -5.72
CA LEU A 601 -22.93 21.92 -5.84
C LEU A 601 -23.33 21.09 -4.61
N PHE A 602 -22.39 20.32 -4.06
CA PHE A 602 -22.61 19.60 -2.80
C PHE A 602 -22.88 20.59 -1.65
N TYR A 603 -22.03 21.61 -1.52
CA TYR A 603 -22.17 22.57 -0.41
C TYR A 603 -23.48 23.37 -0.47
N ASP A 604 -23.99 23.66 -1.66
CA ASP A 604 -25.32 24.29 -1.81
C ASP A 604 -26.44 23.38 -1.30
N LYS A 605 -26.39 22.06 -1.61
CA LYS A 605 -27.36 21.10 -1.09
C LYS A 605 -27.20 20.89 0.42
N TYR A 606 -25.96 20.84 0.92
CA TYR A 606 -25.70 20.77 2.35
C TYR A 606 -26.31 21.94 3.12
N ARG A 607 -26.19 23.16 2.62
CA ARG A 607 -26.81 24.36 3.23
C ARG A 607 -28.33 24.29 3.24
N GLN A 608 -28.93 23.74 2.19
CA GLN A 608 -30.38 23.52 2.12
C GLN A 608 -30.84 22.50 3.16
N VAL A 609 -30.16 21.33 3.24
CA VAL A 609 -30.43 20.30 4.26
C VAL A 609 -30.27 20.89 5.68
N ARG A 610 -29.18 21.62 5.93
CA ARG A 610 -28.94 22.29 7.22
C ARG A 610 -30.05 23.26 7.62
N SER A 611 -30.67 23.92 6.65
CA SER A 611 -31.79 24.83 6.87
C SER A 611 -33.16 24.15 6.98
N GLY A 612 -33.22 22.81 6.99
CA GLY A 612 -34.46 22.01 7.08
C GLY A 612 -35.22 21.92 5.75
N LYS A 613 -34.56 22.18 4.62
CA LYS A 613 -35.14 22.10 3.26
C LYS A 613 -34.70 20.87 2.50
N GLU A 614 -34.49 19.76 3.20
CA GLU A 614 -34.03 18.50 2.58
C GLU A 614 -34.99 17.97 1.50
N LEU A 615 -36.30 18.21 1.64
CA LEU A 615 -37.29 17.80 0.64
C LEU A 615 -37.22 18.63 -0.66
N ALA A 616 -36.42 19.71 -0.72
CA ALA A 616 -36.16 20.41 -1.96
C ALA A 616 -35.45 19.56 -3.01
N VAL A 617 -34.99 18.36 -2.63
CA VAL A 617 -34.53 17.29 -3.57
C VAL A 617 -35.59 16.95 -4.61
N ALA A 618 -36.88 17.21 -4.35
CA ALA A 618 -37.98 17.06 -5.32
C ALA A 618 -37.74 17.84 -6.64
N ALA A 619 -36.96 18.90 -6.62
CA ALA A 619 -36.61 19.66 -7.83
C ALA A 619 -35.72 18.88 -8.83
N CYS A 620 -35.19 17.71 -8.47
CA CYS A 620 -34.43 16.82 -9.35
C CYS A 620 -35.32 15.98 -10.28
N PHE A 621 -36.63 15.89 -10.03
CA PHE A 621 -37.57 15.01 -10.72
C PHE A 621 -38.49 15.86 -11.61
#